data_0f550e8b7b6b685dbf765f91c2abc9bd
#
_entry.id   0f550e8b7b6b685dbf765f91c2abc9bd
#
_cell.length_a   1.000
_cell.length_b   1.000
_cell.length_c   1.000
_cell.angle_alpha   90.00
_cell.angle_beta   90.00
_cell.angle_gamma   90.00
#
_symmetry.space_group_name_H-M   'P 1'
#
loop_
_entity.id
_entity.type
_entity.pdbx_description
1 polymer ?
#
loop_
_entity_poly.entity_id
_entity_poly.type
_entity_poly.pdbx_seq_one_letter_code
_entity_poly.pdbx_strand_id
1 'polypeptide(L)'
;MSKNDYIKESLKKSKSMKHYSLFGSKIPIYVKDELIFTDDKSNLEDVIEIVENSLPSFLVSNVDVIYVGDFSLFQERDTNAAYKDGAIYVINVQDNAEDMADDIVHEVAHAVEEKYHDEIYGDGRVENEFLGKRSKLYQILKAYEEPLLDYVYFN
;
A
#
# COMPACT_ATOMS: atom_id res chain seq x y z
N MET A 1 -16.97 -4.74 10.86
CA MET A 1 -16.16 -5.99 10.91
C MET A 1 -14.80 -5.68 11.48
N SER A 2 -14.34 -6.45 12.44
CA SER A 2 -12.99 -6.28 12.99
C SER A 2 -11.94 -6.84 12.03
N LYS A 3 -10.68 -6.42 12.20
CA LYS A 3 -9.55 -6.95 11.43
C LYS A 3 -9.45 -8.48 11.56
N ASN A 4 -9.68 -9.02 12.77
CA ASN A 4 -9.61 -10.47 12.99
C ASN A 4 -10.73 -11.22 12.28
N ASP A 5 -11.95 -10.67 12.30
CA ASP A 5 -13.08 -11.28 11.58
C ASP A 5 -12.85 -11.28 10.08
N TYR A 6 -12.29 -10.19 9.56
CA TYR A 6 -11.94 -10.09 8.16
C TYR A 6 -10.90 -11.13 7.76
N ILE A 7 -9.86 -11.30 8.56
CA ILE A 7 -8.81 -12.30 8.31
C ILE A 7 -9.39 -13.70 8.27
N LYS A 8 -10.27 -14.06 9.21
CA LYS A 8 -10.91 -15.37 9.25
C LYS A 8 -11.75 -15.62 8.00
N GLU A 9 -12.53 -14.63 7.58
CA GLU A 9 -13.36 -14.72 6.38
C GLU A 9 -12.51 -14.88 5.13
N SER A 10 -11.42 -14.11 5.01
CA SER A 10 -10.50 -14.18 3.89
C SER A 10 -9.78 -15.53 3.81
N LEU A 11 -9.41 -16.10 4.95
CA LEU A 11 -8.80 -17.43 5.01
C LEU A 11 -9.75 -18.53 4.53
N LYS A 12 -11.04 -18.41 4.86
CA LYS A 12 -12.04 -19.36 4.36
C LYS A 12 -12.16 -19.31 2.84
N LYS A 13 -12.18 -18.11 2.27
CA LYS A 13 -12.21 -17.94 0.81
C LYS A 13 -10.94 -18.44 0.17
N SER A 14 -9.80 -18.21 0.78
CA SER A 14 -8.49 -18.58 0.25
C SER A 14 -8.27 -20.09 0.19
N LYS A 15 -8.98 -20.90 0.96
CA LYS A 15 -8.88 -22.36 0.90
C LYS A 15 -9.27 -22.93 -0.46
N SER A 16 -10.14 -22.23 -1.20
CA SER A 16 -10.60 -22.64 -2.53
C SER A 16 -10.01 -21.79 -3.64
N MET A 17 -9.14 -20.81 -3.33
CA MET A 17 -8.56 -19.88 -4.28
C MET A 17 -7.03 -19.83 -4.14
N LYS A 18 -6.38 -19.38 -5.21
CA LYS A 18 -4.93 -19.17 -5.20
C LYS A 18 -4.54 -18.12 -4.18
N HIS A 19 -3.52 -18.40 -3.38
CA HIS A 19 -2.97 -17.45 -2.43
C HIS A 19 -2.04 -16.47 -3.13
N TYR A 20 -2.14 -15.20 -2.76
CA TYR A 20 -1.26 -14.13 -3.25
C TYR A 20 -0.52 -13.49 -2.09
N SER A 21 0.72 -13.08 -2.35
CA SER A 21 1.52 -12.35 -1.38
C SER A 21 2.60 -11.56 -2.09
N LEU A 22 3.09 -10.50 -1.42
CA LEU A 22 4.25 -9.74 -1.86
C LEU A 22 5.50 -10.23 -1.14
N PHE A 23 6.63 -10.19 -1.84
CA PHE A 23 7.97 -10.50 -1.30
C PHE A 23 8.01 -11.89 -0.64
N GLY A 24 7.64 -12.90 -1.42
CA GLY A 24 7.47 -14.25 -0.92
C GLY A 24 6.21 -14.32 -0.06
N SER A 25 6.31 -14.76 1.18
CA SER A 25 5.16 -14.82 2.08
C SER A 25 5.12 -13.67 3.09
N LYS A 26 5.91 -12.62 2.85
CA LYS A 26 6.07 -11.53 3.82
C LYS A 26 4.80 -10.70 4.01
N ILE A 27 4.11 -10.37 2.91
CA ILE A 27 2.89 -9.56 2.97
C ILE A 27 1.78 -10.31 2.25
N PRO A 28 0.85 -10.95 2.97
CA PRO A 28 -0.28 -11.63 2.33
C PRO A 28 -1.26 -10.63 1.73
N ILE A 29 -1.90 -11.03 0.64
CA ILE A 29 -2.93 -10.26 -0.03
C ILE A 29 -4.25 -11.04 0.07
N TYR A 30 -5.25 -10.44 0.71
CA TYR A 30 -6.58 -11.04 0.88
C TYR A 30 -7.60 -10.30 0.02
N VAL A 31 -8.27 -11.03 -0.87
CA VAL A 31 -9.29 -10.47 -1.76
C VAL A 31 -10.66 -10.77 -1.13
N LYS A 32 -11.29 -9.72 -0.59
CA LYS A 32 -12.62 -9.81 0.00
C LYS A 32 -13.71 -9.81 -1.06
N ASP A 33 -13.63 -8.87 -2.00
CA ASP A 33 -14.56 -8.74 -3.10
C ASP A 33 -13.83 -9.00 -4.40
N GLU A 34 -14.50 -9.61 -5.36
CA GLU A 34 -13.87 -10.00 -6.63
C GLU A 34 -13.07 -8.86 -7.25
N LEU A 35 -11.80 -9.12 -7.55
CA LEU A 35 -10.93 -8.16 -8.22
C LEU A 35 -11.26 -8.12 -9.70
N ILE A 36 -11.62 -6.95 -10.19
CA ILE A 36 -12.03 -6.73 -11.58
C ILE A 36 -11.10 -5.70 -12.22
N PHE A 37 -10.47 -6.07 -13.32
CA PHE A 37 -9.72 -5.14 -14.16
C PHE A 37 -10.54 -4.82 -15.40
N THR A 38 -10.82 -3.54 -15.62
CA THR A 38 -11.67 -3.12 -16.74
C THR A 38 -10.98 -3.23 -18.08
N ASP A 39 -9.65 -3.39 -18.13
CA ASP A 39 -8.91 -3.63 -19.37
C ASP A 39 -9.01 -5.07 -19.88
N ASP A 40 -9.62 -5.98 -19.11
CA ASP A 40 -9.83 -7.40 -19.44
C ASP A 40 -8.54 -8.22 -19.68
N LYS A 41 -7.37 -7.70 -19.33
CA LYS A 41 -6.09 -8.40 -19.54
C LYS A 41 -5.14 -8.36 -18.35
N SER A 42 -5.29 -7.40 -17.44
CA SER A 42 -4.48 -7.36 -16.22
C SER A 42 -4.94 -8.41 -15.22
N ASN A 43 -4.02 -8.83 -14.37
CA ASN A 43 -4.33 -9.74 -13.25
C ASN A 43 -3.50 -9.36 -12.02
N LEU A 44 -3.79 -9.97 -10.90
CA LEU A 44 -3.10 -9.65 -9.64
C LEU A 44 -1.62 -10.02 -9.68
N GLU A 45 -1.24 -11.04 -10.44
CA GLU A 45 0.17 -11.42 -10.61
C GLU A 45 0.97 -10.30 -11.27
N ASP A 46 0.36 -9.61 -12.25
CA ASP A 46 0.98 -8.44 -12.88
C ASP A 46 1.21 -7.31 -11.85
N VAL A 47 0.24 -7.07 -10.99
CA VAL A 47 0.34 -6.06 -9.93
C VAL A 47 1.50 -6.40 -8.99
N ILE A 48 1.58 -7.64 -8.54
CA ILE A 48 2.64 -8.12 -7.65
C ILE A 48 4.00 -7.89 -8.29
N GLU A 49 4.15 -8.26 -9.55
CA GLU A 49 5.42 -8.08 -10.28
C GLU A 49 5.82 -6.60 -10.34
N ILE A 50 4.90 -5.72 -10.67
CA ILE A 50 5.18 -4.28 -10.75
C ILE A 50 5.61 -3.75 -9.38
N VAL A 51 4.88 -4.08 -8.32
CA VAL A 51 5.19 -3.61 -6.97
C VAL A 51 6.56 -4.13 -6.52
N GLU A 52 6.82 -5.41 -6.71
CA GLU A 52 8.10 -6.02 -6.29
C GLU A 52 9.28 -5.47 -7.07
N ASN A 53 9.09 -5.11 -8.34
CA ASN A 53 10.13 -4.47 -9.14
C ASN A 53 10.32 -2.98 -8.81
N SER A 54 9.30 -2.34 -8.23
CA SER A 54 9.32 -0.92 -7.90
C SER A 54 9.88 -0.62 -6.51
N LEU A 55 9.80 -1.57 -5.58
CA LEU A 55 10.12 -1.33 -4.17
C LEU A 55 11.13 -2.34 -3.63
N PRO A 56 12.20 -1.88 -2.96
CA PRO A 56 13.01 -2.79 -2.16
C PRO A 56 12.21 -3.27 -0.95
N SER A 57 12.40 -4.54 -0.58
CA SER A 57 11.58 -5.19 0.43
C SER A 57 11.64 -4.54 1.82
N PHE A 58 12.75 -3.85 2.16
CA PHE A 58 12.86 -3.21 3.47
C PHE A 58 11.92 -2.01 3.64
N LEU A 59 11.49 -1.38 2.53
CA LEU A 59 10.56 -0.25 2.62
C LEU A 59 9.15 -0.66 3.05
N VAL A 60 8.81 -1.93 2.95
CA VAL A 60 7.48 -2.43 3.34
C VAL A 60 7.47 -3.06 4.73
N SER A 61 8.48 -2.81 5.55
CA SER A 61 8.60 -3.44 6.88
C SER A 61 7.45 -3.09 7.83
N ASN A 62 6.76 -1.97 7.61
CA ASN A 62 5.59 -1.57 8.41
C ASN A 62 4.26 -2.07 7.83
N VAL A 63 4.30 -2.78 6.71
CA VAL A 63 3.09 -3.30 6.09
C VAL A 63 2.94 -4.77 6.46
N ASP A 64 1.82 -5.11 7.09
CA ASP A 64 1.53 -6.47 7.54
C ASP A 64 0.68 -7.24 6.54
N VAL A 65 -0.21 -6.54 5.83
CA VAL A 65 -1.24 -7.17 5.01
C VAL A 65 -1.82 -6.18 4.01
N ILE A 66 -2.31 -6.70 2.88
CA ILE A 66 -3.07 -5.93 1.89
C ILE A 66 -4.44 -6.56 1.76
N TYR A 67 -5.49 -5.75 1.86
CA TYR A 67 -6.88 -6.15 1.65
C TYR A 67 -7.41 -5.53 0.37
N VAL A 68 -8.02 -6.34 -0.48
CA VAL A 68 -8.65 -5.88 -1.73
C VAL A 68 -10.15 -6.06 -1.60
N GLY A 69 -10.91 -4.98 -1.80
CA GLY A 69 -12.36 -5.03 -1.69
C GLY A 69 -12.99 -3.65 -1.74
N ASP A 70 -14.31 -3.63 -1.56
CA ASP A 70 -15.08 -2.41 -1.43
C ASP A 70 -15.32 -2.15 0.05
N PHE A 71 -14.57 -1.22 0.63
CA PHE A 71 -14.60 -0.92 2.06
C PHE A 71 -15.29 0.42 2.31
N SER A 72 -16.05 0.50 3.40
CA SER A 72 -16.78 1.72 3.78
C SER A 72 -15.84 2.93 3.96
N LEU A 73 -14.61 2.70 4.40
CA LEU A 73 -13.65 3.78 4.59
C LEU A 73 -13.35 4.55 3.29
N PHE A 74 -13.52 3.94 2.12
CA PHE A 74 -13.31 4.61 0.84
C PHE A 74 -14.33 5.71 0.60
N GLN A 75 -15.59 5.49 0.98
CA GLN A 75 -16.63 6.51 0.88
C GLN A 75 -16.41 7.64 1.88
N GLU A 76 -16.01 7.31 3.10
CA GLU A 76 -15.75 8.29 4.15
C GLU A 76 -14.59 9.22 3.80
N ARG A 77 -13.56 8.71 3.13
CA ARG A 77 -12.35 9.45 2.82
C ARG A 77 -12.26 9.93 1.36
N ASP A 78 -13.26 9.58 0.54
CA ASP A 78 -13.27 9.87 -0.91
C ASP A 78 -11.97 9.42 -1.57
N THR A 79 -11.62 8.14 -1.39
CA THR A 79 -10.38 7.55 -1.88
C THR A 79 -10.60 6.13 -2.36
N ASN A 80 -9.66 5.60 -3.12
CA ASN A 80 -9.68 4.22 -3.65
C ASN A 80 -8.67 3.31 -2.96
N ALA A 81 -7.85 3.87 -2.06
CA ALA A 81 -6.88 3.12 -1.30
C ALA A 81 -6.59 3.84 0.01
N ALA A 82 -6.12 3.11 1.02
CA ALA A 82 -5.76 3.70 2.31
C ALA A 82 -4.76 2.80 3.05
N TYR A 83 -3.90 3.43 3.84
CA TYR A 83 -3.05 2.75 4.80
C TYR A 83 -3.54 3.07 6.22
N LYS A 84 -3.65 2.02 7.05
CA LYS A 84 -4.02 2.21 8.45
C LYS A 84 -3.49 1.05 9.30
N ASP A 85 -2.72 1.37 10.33
CA ASP A 85 -2.27 0.42 11.35
C ASP A 85 -1.62 -0.85 10.76
N GLY A 86 -0.74 -0.69 9.80
CA GLY A 86 -0.04 -1.80 9.17
C GLY A 86 -0.77 -2.47 8.02
N ALA A 87 -1.99 -2.06 7.73
CA ALA A 87 -2.78 -2.64 6.64
C ALA A 87 -2.98 -1.66 5.50
N ILE A 88 -2.85 -2.14 4.27
CA ILE A 88 -3.20 -1.39 3.06
C ILE A 88 -4.53 -1.93 2.56
N TYR A 89 -5.45 -1.02 2.26
CA TYR A 89 -6.77 -1.32 1.68
C TYR A 89 -6.81 -0.76 0.27
N VAL A 90 -7.22 -1.57 -0.69
CA VAL A 90 -7.27 -1.18 -2.11
C VAL A 90 -8.61 -1.59 -2.69
N ILE A 91 -9.21 -0.70 -3.49
CA ILE A 91 -10.49 -0.97 -4.13
C ILE A 91 -10.38 -2.15 -5.13
N ASN A 92 -11.42 -2.96 -5.21
CA ASN A 92 -11.44 -4.17 -6.03
C ASN A 92 -11.76 -3.96 -7.50
N VAL A 93 -12.13 -2.75 -7.92
CA VAL A 93 -12.34 -2.42 -9.33
C VAL A 93 -11.25 -1.47 -9.78
N GLN A 94 -10.44 -1.92 -10.73
CA GLN A 94 -9.25 -1.21 -11.18
C GLN A 94 -9.24 -1.12 -12.71
N ASP A 95 -8.68 -0.05 -13.26
CA ASP A 95 -8.58 0.10 -14.71
C ASP A 95 -7.57 -0.88 -15.31
N ASN A 96 -6.42 -1.05 -14.65
CA ASN A 96 -5.34 -1.93 -15.09
C ASN A 96 -4.39 -2.24 -13.92
N ALA A 97 -3.41 -3.12 -14.18
CA ALA A 97 -2.45 -3.52 -13.15
C ALA A 97 -1.57 -2.37 -12.69
N GLU A 98 -1.18 -1.49 -13.60
CA GLU A 98 -0.33 -0.34 -13.30
C GLU A 98 -0.99 0.60 -12.32
N ASP A 99 -2.28 0.90 -12.51
CA ASP A 99 -3.04 1.76 -11.61
C ASP A 99 -3.17 1.16 -10.22
N MET A 100 -3.43 -0.14 -10.14
CA MET A 100 -3.51 -0.81 -8.83
C MET A 100 -2.15 -0.83 -8.13
N ALA A 101 -1.08 -1.10 -8.87
CA ALA A 101 0.27 -1.06 -8.32
C ALA A 101 0.62 0.34 -7.81
N ASP A 102 0.24 1.39 -8.54
CA ASP A 102 0.43 2.77 -8.11
C ASP A 102 -0.31 3.07 -6.80
N ASP A 103 -1.53 2.60 -6.66
CA ASP A 103 -2.28 2.74 -5.40
C ASP A 103 -1.53 2.09 -4.23
N ILE A 104 -1.02 0.90 -4.43
CA ILE A 104 -0.26 0.17 -3.40
C ILE A 104 1.03 0.91 -3.04
N VAL A 105 1.80 1.33 -4.04
CA VAL A 105 3.05 2.07 -3.84
C VAL A 105 2.78 3.37 -3.09
N HIS A 106 1.72 4.07 -3.43
CA HIS A 106 1.30 5.29 -2.73
C HIS A 106 1.07 5.02 -1.23
N GLU A 107 0.35 3.94 -0.90
CA GLU A 107 0.07 3.61 0.50
C GLU A 107 1.32 3.09 1.22
N VAL A 108 2.25 2.44 0.53
CA VAL A 108 3.56 2.11 1.09
C VAL A 108 4.33 3.38 1.45
N ALA A 109 4.22 4.43 0.63
CA ALA A 109 4.85 5.71 0.94
C ALA A 109 4.33 6.29 2.26
N HIS A 110 3.03 6.18 2.54
CA HIS A 110 2.48 6.58 3.83
C HIS A 110 2.99 5.71 4.98
N ALA A 111 3.15 4.41 4.77
CA ALA A 111 3.75 3.52 5.78
C ALA A 111 5.20 3.89 6.08
N VAL A 112 5.97 4.29 5.06
CA VAL A 112 7.34 4.77 5.23
C VAL A 112 7.37 6.07 6.01
N GLU A 113 6.48 7.02 5.70
CA GLU A 113 6.35 8.28 6.45
C GLU A 113 6.07 7.99 7.93
N GLU A 114 5.16 7.08 8.22
CA GLU A 114 4.82 6.70 9.59
C GLU A 114 6.04 6.12 10.32
N LYS A 115 6.78 5.22 9.67
CA LYS A 115 7.96 4.59 10.24
C LYS A 115 9.04 5.60 10.60
N TYR A 116 9.22 6.62 9.78
CA TYR A 116 10.25 7.65 9.98
C TYR A 116 9.68 8.93 10.58
N HIS A 117 8.47 8.87 11.14
CA HIS A 117 7.77 10.03 11.69
C HIS A 117 8.62 10.82 12.68
N ASP A 118 9.27 10.15 13.62
CA ASP A 118 10.09 10.83 14.63
C ASP A 118 11.29 11.54 14.02
N GLU A 119 11.87 10.99 12.94
CA GLU A 119 12.96 11.64 12.23
C GLU A 119 12.48 12.83 11.38
N ILE A 120 11.24 12.76 10.90
CA ILE A 120 10.65 13.78 10.04
C ILE A 120 10.05 14.92 10.86
N TYR A 121 9.38 14.60 11.97
CA TYR A 121 8.58 15.56 12.76
C TYR A 121 9.00 15.66 14.23
N GLY A 122 10.14 15.16 14.61
CA GLY A 122 10.46 14.77 15.98
C GLY A 122 10.66 15.87 17.02
N ASP A 123 10.85 17.14 16.65
CA ASP A 123 11.10 18.18 17.65
C ASP A 123 9.97 19.21 17.79
N GLY A 124 8.85 19.00 17.13
CA GLY A 124 7.64 19.81 17.33
C GLY A 124 7.64 21.19 16.66
N ARG A 125 8.63 21.51 15.85
CA ARG A 125 8.67 22.77 15.11
C ARG A 125 8.04 22.58 13.73
N VAL A 126 6.76 22.81 13.66
CA VAL A 126 5.91 22.29 12.60
C VAL A 126 6.30 22.65 11.17
N GLU A 127 6.63 23.90 10.86
CA GLU A 127 6.87 24.28 9.46
C GLU A 127 8.30 24.06 8.97
N ASN A 128 9.29 24.61 9.66
CA ASN A 128 10.69 24.47 9.23
C ASN A 128 11.16 23.03 9.31
N GLU A 129 10.73 22.34 10.34
CA GLU A 129 11.05 20.94 10.54
C GLU A 129 10.40 20.06 9.47
N PHE A 130 9.13 20.30 9.17
CA PHE A 130 8.42 19.59 8.12
C PHE A 130 9.19 19.64 6.80
N LEU A 131 9.59 20.83 6.35
CA LEU A 131 10.30 20.97 5.09
C LEU A 131 11.66 20.29 5.11
N GLY A 132 12.42 20.46 6.19
CA GLY A 132 13.73 19.82 6.32
C GLY A 132 13.67 18.31 6.41
N LYS A 133 12.75 17.78 7.19
CA LYS A 133 12.60 16.34 7.38
C LYS A 133 11.99 15.65 6.17
N ARG A 134 11.07 16.31 5.48
CA ARG A 134 10.50 15.82 4.24
C ARG A 134 11.58 15.69 3.16
N SER A 135 12.50 16.66 3.10
CA SER A 135 13.65 16.58 2.21
C SER A 135 14.57 15.41 2.56
N LYS A 136 14.78 15.15 3.84
CA LYS A 136 15.56 14.00 4.31
C LYS A 136 14.91 12.67 3.89
N LEU A 137 13.60 12.55 4.04
CA LEU A 137 12.86 11.38 3.59
C LEU A 137 12.97 11.22 2.07
N TYR A 138 12.86 12.30 1.32
CA TYR A 138 13.06 12.31 -0.12
C TYR A 138 14.43 11.72 -0.49
N GLN A 139 15.49 12.14 0.19
CA GLN A 139 16.84 11.62 -0.07
C GLN A 139 16.97 10.13 0.25
N ILE A 140 16.32 9.65 1.30
CA ILE A 140 16.30 8.23 1.64
C ILE A 140 15.67 7.42 0.50
N LEU A 141 14.53 7.87 0.00
CA LEU A 141 13.79 7.15 -1.04
C LEU A 141 14.43 7.26 -2.42
N LYS A 142 15.09 8.39 -2.71
CA LYS A 142 15.75 8.64 -4.00
C LYS A 142 16.81 7.58 -4.34
N ALA A 143 17.42 6.98 -3.34
CA ALA A 143 18.39 5.92 -3.56
C ALA A 143 17.78 4.66 -4.14
N TYR A 144 16.47 4.52 -4.14
CA TYR A 144 15.77 3.29 -4.48
C TYR A 144 14.79 3.42 -5.63
N GLU A 145 13.85 4.39 -5.59
CA GLU A 145 12.77 4.42 -6.57
C GLU A 145 12.19 5.83 -6.77
N GLU A 146 12.30 6.36 -7.97
CA GLU A 146 11.78 7.70 -8.31
C GLU A 146 10.24 7.80 -8.23
N PRO A 147 9.44 6.83 -8.73
CA PRO A 147 7.99 6.94 -8.60
C PRO A 147 7.51 7.02 -7.16
N LEU A 148 8.18 6.34 -6.24
CA LEU A 148 7.85 6.42 -4.82
C LEU A 148 8.11 7.82 -4.27
N LEU A 149 9.16 8.49 -4.74
CA LEU A 149 9.48 9.87 -4.34
C LEU A 149 8.36 10.84 -4.67
N ASP A 150 7.75 10.69 -5.85
CA ASP A 150 6.67 11.58 -6.27
C ASP A 150 5.48 11.49 -5.29
N TYR A 151 5.12 10.31 -4.87
CA TYR A 151 4.02 10.13 -3.91
C TYR A 151 4.33 10.74 -2.55
N VAL A 152 5.53 10.57 -2.05
CA VAL A 152 5.94 11.10 -0.74
C VAL A 152 6.06 12.62 -0.78
N TYR A 153 6.60 13.17 -1.88
CA TYR A 153 6.95 14.60 -1.94
C TYR A 153 5.74 15.49 -2.25
N PHE A 154 4.80 15.00 -3.06
CA PHE A 154 3.66 15.80 -3.53
C PHE A 154 2.32 15.44 -2.89
N ASN A 155 2.29 14.47 -2.03
CA ASN A 155 1.12 14.11 -1.24
C ASN A 155 1.31 14.51 0.21
#